data_6890692790d26cf5637b86a011885f9f
#
_entry.id   6890692790d26cf5637b86a011885f9f
#
_cell.length_a   1.000
_cell.length_b   1.000
_cell.length_c   1.000
_cell.angle_alpha   90.00
_cell.angle_beta   90.00
_cell.angle_gamma   90.00
#
_symmetry.space_group_name_H-M   'P 1'
#
loop_
_entity.id
_entity.type
_entity.pdbx_description
1 polymer ?
#
loop_
_entity_poly.entity_id
_entity_poly.type
_entity_poly.pdbx_seq_one_letter_code
_entity_poly.pdbx_strand_id
1 'polypeptide(L)'
;MRPTTPVLLVCLSAVLAAPALAAPAGDAVTWSEDVAPIVFANCVQCHRPGEVAPMSLLDYSSARPWAKSIRRMVEARLMPPWGADPHVGKWANDMSLTDEEIATLVAWVEQGAPEGDRAALVEAPTFPEGWRLGPPDYVIELDPVTVPGDSEDLFPEQWVELSDLTETRWVRAIELLPGDRRVTHHFLATYNQGEKGATGRGQFETGAGRGGSGIFTVWTAGMQPYEFPEGMGRLVGPGTRILVNSHYHPVGEDTVDRTRIGLYFGEGELRKEVATLAIVNTGLRIPPGDPAYSIMGFHVFDNDSHLLAFSPHMHVRGKAMRYELVRPDGKRETLLDVPRYNYNYQWLYYPAEAIAVPAGSKLEVTATWDNSEGNPANPDPGAEIVYRGDTLNEMFVGFFEAIEDEGVYANPRPPIEKLTDLLRAHPTEESWLSAGMLPLGFYLPREGNGWIYAVNGATMTTITLDDIRWKESTVEIHTTFPTADADGLSTVIEARVDGQGQLVGTVHYGVLEEQAGEQKAMHLPFLAKPMSVVAPPATAGAGR
;
A
#
# COMPACT_ATOMS: atom_id res chain seq x y z
N MET A 1 -85.85 -30.58 -50.19
CA MET A 1 -84.72 -30.56 -49.22
C MET A 1 -83.99 -29.24 -49.39
N ARG A 2 -84.15 -28.30 -48.49
CA ARG A 2 -83.47 -26.99 -48.53
C ARG A 2 -82.28 -27.02 -47.58
N PRO A 3 -81.10 -26.52 -47.90
CA PRO A 3 -79.97 -26.44 -47.01
C PRO A 3 -80.12 -25.20 -46.09
N THR A 4 -79.90 -25.39 -44.81
CA THR A 4 -79.84 -24.34 -43.78
C THR A 4 -78.42 -23.84 -43.64
N THR A 5 -78.26 -22.53 -43.84
CA THR A 5 -76.95 -21.82 -43.68
C THR A 5 -76.82 -21.41 -42.21
N PRO A 6 -75.73 -21.65 -41.52
CA PRO A 6 -75.46 -21.11 -40.16
C PRO A 6 -74.98 -19.66 -40.23
N VAL A 7 -75.66 -18.79 -39.45
CA VAL A 7 -75.25 -17.40 -39.19
C VAL A 7 -74.11 -17.39 -38.16
N LEU A 8 -72.94 -16.90 -38.57
CA LEU A 8 -71.81 -16.69 -37.68
C LEU A 8 -71.92 -15.35 -36.96
N LEU A 9 -72.19 -15.39 -35.64
CA LEU A 9 -72.22 -14.21 -34.80
C LEU A 9 -70.82 -13.82 -34.37
N VAL A 10 -70.29 -12.72 -34.95
CA VAL A 10 -68.95 -12.16 -34.56
C VAL A 10 -69.20 -11.21 -33.37
N CYS A 11 -68.80 -11.65 -32.17
CA CYS A 11 -68.75 -10.79 -31.00
C CYS A 11 -67.46 -9.93 -31.07
N LEU A 12 -67.63 -8.64 -31.31
CA LEU A 12 -66.57 -7.62 -31.25
C LEU A 12 -66.34 -7.24 -29.79
N SER A 13 -65.33 -7.80 -29.13
CA SER A 13 -64.92 -7.40 -27.79
C SER A 13 -64.09 -6.13 -27.90
N ALA A 14 -64.66 -4.98 -27.53
CA ALA A 14 -63.90 -3.74 -27.36
C ALA A 14 -63.04 -3.83 -26.09
N VAL A 15 -61.74 -3.98 -26.26
CA VAL A 15 -60.74 -3.85 -25.19
C VAL A 15 -60.61 -2.35 -24.90
N LEU A 16 -61.24 -1.88 -23.82
CA LEU A 16 -60.96 -0.58 -23.25
C LEU A 16 -59.55 -0.62 -22.62
N ALA A 17 -58.58 -0.03 -23.29
CA ALA A 17 -57.30 0.27 -22.71
C ALA A 17 -57.49 1.31 -21.61
N ALA A 18 -57.37 0.89 -20.36
CA ALA A 18 -57.29 1.82 -19.24
C ALA A 18 -55.98 2.66 -19.41
N PRO A 19 -56.06 3.99 -19.21
CA PRO A 19 -54.82 4.77 -19.17
C PRO A 19 -53.97 4.26 -18.01
N ALA A 20 -52.73 3.85 -18.29
CA ALA A 20 -51.73 3.62 -17.26
C ALA A 20 -51.60 4.93 -16.49
N LEU A 21 -52.00 4.93 -15.23
CA LEU A 21 -51.65 5.99 -14.29
C LEU A 21 -50.13 6.00 -14.22
N ALA A 22 -49.51 7.01 -14.86
CA ALA A 22 -48.11 7.33 -14.63
C ALA A 22 -47.97 7.52 -13.12
N ALA A 23 -47.07 6.75 -12.50
CA ALA A 23 -46.63 7.04 -11.14
C ALA A 23 -46.19 8.52 -11.10
N PRO A 24 -46.42 9.23 -9.96
CA PRO A 24 -45.94 10.59 -9.85
C PRO A 24 -44.44 10.55 -10.18
N ALA A 25 -44.07 11.33 -11.19
CA ALA A 25 -42.65 11.56 -11.51
C ALA A 25 -42.05 12.22 -10.26
N GLY A 26 -41.29 11.47 -9.48
CA GLY A 26 -40.29 12.09 -8.61
C GLY A 26 -39.46 12.98 -9.51
N ASP A 27 -39.03 14.13 -8.99
CA ASP A 27 -38.27 15.10 -9.77
C ASP A 27 -37.17 14.38 -10.53
N ALA A 28 -37.07 14.64 -11.85
CA ALA A 28 -36.15 13.91 -12.71
C ALA A 28 -34.72 14.26 -12.27
N VAL A 29 -33.90 13.23 -11.98
CA VAL A 29 -32.47 13.43 -11.67
C VAL A 29 -31.79 14.00 -12.90
N THR A 30 -31.16 15.16 -12.73
CA THR A 30 -30.55 15.91 -13.83
C THR A 30 -29.04 16.13 -13.60
N TRP A 31 -28.34 16.42 -14.70
CA TRP A 31 -26.93 16.80 -14.61
C TRP A 31 -26.73 18.05 -13.77
N SER A 32 -27.48 19.12 -14.07
CA SER A 32 -27.24 20.43 -13.49
C SER A 32 -27.51 20.51 -11.99
N GLU A 33 -28.52 19.80 -11.50
CA GLU A 33 -28.94 19.90 -10.11
C GLU A 33 -28.34 18.79 -9.23
N ASP A 34 -28.24 17.56 -9.76
CA ASP A 34 -27.94 16.40 -8.94
C ASP A 34 -26.57 15.80 -9.23
N VAL A 35 -26.17 15.68 -10.50
CA VAL A 35 -25.00 14.92 -10.93
C VAL A 35 -23.73 15.75 -10.93
N ALA A 36 -23.77 16.99 -11.43
CA ALA A 36 -22.60 17.84 -11.51
C ALA A 36 -21.94 18.09 -10.14
N PRO A 37 -22.68 18.34 -9.04
CA PRO A 37 -22.07 18.44 -7.71
C PRO A 37 -21.27 17.21 -7.32
N ILE A 38 -21.80 15.99 -7.56
CA ILE A 38 -21.12 14.73 -7.26
C ILE A 38 -19.88 14.57 -8.12
N VAL A 39 -20.01 14.81 -9.43
CA VAL A 39 -18.91 14.67 -10.39
C VAL A 39 -17.80 15.68 -10.12
N PHE A 40 -18.16 16.92 -9.79
CA PHE A 40 -17.18 17.97 -9.50
C PHE A 40 -16.42 17.73 -8.20
N ALA A 41 -17.08 17.13 -7.20
CA ALA A 41 -16.43 16.76 -5.95
C ALA A 41 -15.49 15.54 -6.09
N ASN A 42 -15.89 14.51 -6.86
CA ASN A 42 -15.26 13.19 -6.78
C ASN A 42 -14.53 12.73 -8.05
N CYS A 43 -14.78 13.35 -9.23
CA CYS A 43 -14.30 12.80 -10.50
C CYS A 43 -13.31 13.71 -11.24
N VAL A 44 -13.55 15.02 -11.23
CA VAL A 44 -12.80 15.98 -12.08
C VAL A 44 -11.36 16.22 -11.65
N GLN A 45 -10.94 15.68 -10.51
CA GLN A 45 -9.52 15.67 -10.13
C GLN A 45 -8.67 14.97 -11.19
N CYS A 46 -9.18 13.87 -11.76
CA CYS A 46 -8.53 13.09 -12.80
C CYS A 46 -9.19 13.30 -14.17
N HIS A 47 -10.53 13.50 -14.20
CA HIS A 47 -11.31 13.59 -15.44
C HIS A 47 -11.46 15.03 -15.93
N ARG A 48 -10.32 15.64 -16.32
CA ARG A 48 -10.25 16.96 -16.96
C ARG A 48 -9.09 17.01 -17.98
N PRO A 49 -9.06 17.99 -18.88
CA PRO A 49 -7.96 18.13 -19.84
C PRO A 49 -6.59 18.21 -19.15
N GLY A 50 -5.60 17.47 -19.67
CA GLY A 50 -4.22 17.46 -19.16
C GLY A 50 -3.97 16.55 -17.95
N GLU A 51 -4.97 15.81 -17.50
CA GLU A 51 -4.83 14.79 -16.45
C GLU A 51 -4.88 13.37 -17.02
N VAL A 52 -4.65 12.38 -16.16
CA VAL A 52 -4.50 10.95 -16.53
C VAL A 52 -5.74 10.33 -17.19
N ALA A 53 -6.94 10.80 -16.86
CA ALA A 53 -8.16 10.20 -17.39
C ALA A 53 -8.39 10.57 -18.87
N PRO A 54 -8.84 9.62 -19.71
CA PRO A 54 -8.94 9.82 -21.15
C PRO A 54 -10.09 10.73 -21.59
N MET A 55 -10.99 11.14 -20.66
CA MET A 55 -12.12 12.00 -20.98
C MET A 55 -12.34 13.04 -19.88
N SER A 56 -12.85 14.20 -20.29
CA SER A 56 -13.29 15.26 -19.37
C SER A 56 -14.70 15.01 -18.85
N LEU A 57 -14.95 15.33 -17.58
CA LEU A 57 -16.26 15.36 -16.95
C LEU A 57 -16.63 16.75 -16.40
N LEU A 58 -15.97 17.81 -16.89
CA LEU A 58 -16.18 19.20 -16.45
C LEU A 58 -17.52 19.81 -16.92
N ASP A 59 -18.16 19.22 -17.93
CA ASP A 59 -19.40 19.73 -18.47
C ASP A 59 -20.30 18.60 -18.96
N TYR A 60 -21.60 18.89 -19.11
CA TYR A 60 -22.60 17.93 -19.56
C TYR A 60 -22.26 17.31 -20.93
N SER A 61 -21.80 18.12 -21.87
CA SER A 61 -21.55 17.65 -23.26
C SER A 61 -20.41 16.65 -23.31
N SER A 62 -19.41 16.82 -22.47
CA SER A 62 -18.27 15.89 -22.31
C SER A 62 -18.63 14.66 -21.50
N ALA A 63 -19.45 14.78 -20.46
CA ALA A 63 -19.82 13.67 -19.56
C ALA A 63 -20.91 12.76 -20.13
N ARG A 64 -21.92 13.34 -20.81
CA ARG A 64 -23.10 12.63 -21.32
C ARG A 64 -22.79 11.41 -22.19
N PRO A 65 -21.83 11.42 -23.12
CA PRO A 65 -21.46 10.25 -23.92
C PRO A 65 -20.97 9.07 -23.07
N TRP A 66 -20.42 9.31 -21.90
CA TRP A 66 -19.86 8.33 -20.98
C TRP A 66 -20.84 7.84 -19.92
N ALA A 67 -22.08 8.33 -19.89
CA ALA A 67 -23.07 8.04 -18.85
C ALA A 67 -23.20 6.55 -18.51
N LYS A 68 -23.28 5.67 -19.53
CA LYS A 68 -23.37 4.21 -19.32
C LYS A 68 -22.08 3.63 -18.69
N SER A 69 -20.91 4.16 -19.06
CA SER A 69 -19.65 3.73 -18.48
C SER A 69 -19.52 4.24 -17.05
N ILE A 70 -19.91 5.48 -16.78
CA ILE A 70 -19.96 6.05 -15.42
C ILE A 70 -20.79 5.14 -14.53
N ARG A 71 -22.05 4.84 -14.91
CA ARG A 71 -22.90 3.92 -14.17
C ARG A 71 -22.20 2.60 -13.84
N ARG A 72 -21.69 1.91 -14.86
CA ARG A 72 -21.02 0.61 -14.69
C ARG A 72 -19.85 0.69 -13.70
N MET A 73 -19.04 1.75 -13.79
CA MET A 73 -17.86 1.91 -12.96
C MET A 73 -18.19 2.26 -11.51
N VAL A 74 -19.22 3.09 -11.28
CA VAL A 74 -19.61 3.46 -9.92
C VAL A 74 -20.40 2.35 -9.23
N GLU A 75 -21.29 1.62 -9.94
CA GLU A 75 -21.98 0.45 -9.40
C GLU A 75 -21.00 -0.65 -8.97
N ALA A 76 -19.92 -0.85 -9.76
CA ALA A 76 -18.85 -1.79 -9.45
C ALA A 76 -17.85 -1.23 -8.40
N ARG A 77 -17.99 0.01 -7.96
CA ARG A 77 -17.06 0.75 -7.08
C ARG A 77 -15.61 0.72 -7.57
N LEU A 78 -15.45 0.76 -8.90
CA LEU A 78 -14.14 0.88 -9.56
C LEU A 78 -13.72 2.34 -9.77
N MET A 79 -14.68 3.27 -9.74
CA MET A 79 -14.46 4.71 -9.79
C MET A 79 -15.34 5.42 -8.75
N PRO A 80 -14.76 6.38 -8.01
CA PRO A 80 -13.32 6.69 -7.92
C PRO A 80 -12.50 5.46 -7.50
N PRO A 81 -11.20 5.41 -7.82
CA PRO A 81 -10.35 4.24 -7.55
C PRO A 81 -9.93 4.16 -6.07
N TRP A 82 -10.89 4.07 -5.19
CA TRP A 82 -10.72 3.99 -3.74
C TRP A 82 -10.94 2.56 -3.26
N GLY A 83 -9.85 1.90 -2.83
CA GLY A 83 -9.87 0.47 -2.50
C GLY A 83 -10.32 0.15 -1.08
N ALA A 84 -10.31 1.12 -0.16
CA ALA A 84 -10.65 0.90 1.24
C ALA A 84 -12.15 0.56 1.43
N ASP A 85 -12.41 -0.30 2.41
CA ASP A 85 -13.77 -0.62 2.84
C ASP A 85 -14.40 0.61 3.50
N PRO A 86 -15.56 1.10 3.03
CA PRO A 86 -16.21 2.30 3.57
C PRO A 86 -16.70 2.15 5.02
N HIS A 87 -16.71 0.93 5.56
CA HIS A 87 -17.12 0.65 6.94
C HIS A 87 -15.92 0.55 7.91
N VAL A 88 -14.69 0.66 7.41
CA VAL A 88 -13.46 0.55 8.19
C VAL A 88 -12.67 1.86 8.15
N GLY A 89 -12.46 2.44 9.31
CA GLY A 89 -11.74 3.71 9.44
C GLY A 89 -12.58 4.94 9.04
N LYS A 90 -11.97 6.10 9.16
CA LYS A 90 -12.45 7.39 8.62
C LYS A 90 -11.26 8.11 8.03
N TRP A 91 -11.38 8.56 6.80
CA TRP A 91 -10.23 9.04 6.04
C TRP A 91 -10.37 10.52 5.71
N ALA A 92 -9.33 11.30 5.98
CA ALA A 92 -9.30 12.72 5.64
C ALA A 92 -9.31 12.97 4.12
N ASN A 93 -8.83 12.00 3.36
CA ASN A 93 -8.76 12.02 1.90
C ASN A 93 -9.70 11.00 1.24
N ASP A 94 -10.85 10.69 1.88
CA ASP A 94 -11.83 9.75 1.33
C ASP A 94 -12.34 10.22 -0.02
N MET A 95 -12.21 9.37 -1.02
CA MET A 95 -12.69 9.60 -2.39
C MET A 95 -13.86 8.68 -2.74
N SER A 96 -14.32 7.85 -1.81
CA SER A 96 -15.41 6.94 -2.07
C SER A 96 -16.72 7.68 -2.29
N LEU A 97 -17.58 7.11 -3.12
CA LEU A 97 -18.95 7.59 -3.25
C LEU A 97 -19.84 6.91 -2.20
N THR A 98 -20.75 7.68 -1.62
CA THR A 98 -21.82 7.16 -0.79
C THR A 98 -22.82 6.34 -1.62
N ASP A 99 -23.62 5.50 -0.96
CA ASP A 99 -24.67 4.73 -1.64
C ASP A 99 -25.71 5.64 -2.30
N GLU A 100 -26.01 6.80 -1.69
CA GLU A 100 -26.90 7.82 -2.22
C GLU A 100 -26.34 8.49 -3.48
N GLU A 101 -25.06 8.82 -3.50
CA GLU A 101 -24.39 9.40 -4.68
C GLU A 101 -24.37 8.39 -5.84
N ILE A 102 -24.08 7.12 -5.55
CA ILE A 102 -24.13 6.04 -6.56
C ILE A 102 -25.56 5.90 -7.09
N ALA A 103 -26.57 5.85 -6.22
CA ALA A 103 -27.96 5.75 -6.62
C ALA A 103 -28.41 6.94 -7.50
N THR A 104 -27.96 8.15 -7.18
CA THR A 104 -28.21 9.36 -7.98
C THR A 104 -27.63 9.25 -9.37
N LEU A 105 -26.35 8.86 -9.49
CA LEU A 105 -25.67 8.67 -10.77
C LEU A 105 -26.34 7.58 -11.62
N VAL A 106 -26.77 6.49 -10.99
CA VAL A 106 -27.48 5.38 -11.65
C VAL A 106 -28.85 5.86 -12.15
N ALA A 107 -29.64 6.53 -11.30
CA ALA A 107 -30.96 7.05 -11.66
C ALA A 107 -30.88 8.06 -12.81
N TRP A 108 -29.88 8.95 -12.81
CA TRP A 108 -29.63 9.85 -13.93
C TRP A 108 -29.47 9.10 -15.26
N VAL A 109 -28.64 8.05 -15.28
CA VAL A 109 -28.41 7.26 -16.48
C VAL A 109 -29.67 6.50 -16.93
N GLU A 110 -30.42 5.91 -15.98
CA GLU A 110 -31.68 5.20 -16.26
C GLU A 110 -32.74 6.10 -16.84
N GLN A 111 -32.79 7.37 -16.42
CA GLN A 111 -33.70 8.38 -16.93
C GLN A 111 -33.25 9.00 -18.27
N GLY A 112 -32.20 8.47 -18.90
CA GLY A 112 -31.71 8.92 -20.19
C GLY A 112 -30.65 10.01 -20.13
N ALA A 113 -30.12 10.26 -18.94
CA ALA A 113 -29.08 11.24 -18.64
C ALA A 113 -29.45 12.67 -19.11
N PRO A 114 -30.54 13.26 -18.58
CA PRO A 114 -30.98 14.61 -18.93
C PRO A 114 -30.04 15.70 -18.39
N GLU A 115 -29.96 16.86 -19.09
CA GLU A 115 -29.13 17.99 -18.66
C GLU A 115 -29.75 18.75 -17.49
N GLY A 116 -31.04 18.97 -17.51
CA GLY A 116 -31.74 19.82 -16.53
C GLY A 116 -31.64 21.32 -16.85
N ASP A 117 -31.99 22.15 -15.86
CA ASP A 117 -31.92 23.60 -16.00
C ASP A 117 -30.46 24.09 -15.81
N ARG A 118 -29.90 24.67 -16.85
CA ARG A 118 -28.55 25.26 -16.79
C ARG A 118 -28.38 26.36 -15.75
N ALA A 119 -29.48 27.01 -15.38
CA ALA A 119 -29.42 28.06 -14.35
C ALA A 119 -29.20 27.48 -12.93
N ALA A 120 -29.48 26.20 -12.74
CA ALA A 120 -29.26 25.48 -11.48
C ALA A 120 -27.85 24.84 -11.40
N LEU A 121 -27.06 24.87 -12.50
CA LEU A 121 -25.74 24.27 -12.53
C LEU A 121 -24.78 25.00 -11.58
N VAL A 122 -24.17 24.25 -10.67
CA VAL A 122 -23.10 24.77 -9.82
C VAL A 122 -21.85 25.09 -10.66
N GLU A 123 -21.09 26.08 -10.22
CA GLU A 123 -19.86 26.47 -10.90
C GLU A 123 -18.84 25.30 -10.87
N ALA A 124 -18.25 25.01 -12.02
CA ALA A 124 -17.21 24.00 -12.11
C ALA A 124 -15.97 24.43 -11.30
N PRO A 125 -15.30 23.51 -10.60
CA PRO A 125 -14.13 23.83 -9.83
C PRO A 125 -12.99 24.33 -10.73
N THR A 126 -12.23 25.29 -10.24
CA THR A 126 -10.99 25.75 -10.86
C THR A 126 -9.81 25.01 -10.23
N PHE A 127 -8.79 24.74 -11.04
CA PHE A 127 -7.59 24.06 -10.60
C PHE A 127 -6.38 24.98 -10.78
N PRO A 128 -5.51 25.10 -9.75
CA PRO A 128 -4.30 25.91 -9.91
C PRO A 128 -3.39 25.32 -10.98
N GLU A 129 -2.81 26.19 -11.79
CA GLU A 129 -1.70 25.81 -12.66
C GLU A 129 -0.41 25.74 -11.82
N GLY A 130 0.26 24.57 -11.80
CA GLY A 130 1.49 24.37 -11.03
C GLY A 130 1.26 23.90 -9.60
N TRP A 131 1.95 24.51 -8.64
CA TRP A 131 1.95 24.09 -7.24
C TRP A 131 0.63 24.42 -6.54
N ARG A 132 0.03 23.44 -5.90
CA ARG A 132 -1.27 23.59 -5.20
C ARG A 132 -1.15 24.27 -3.85
N LEU A 133 -0.02 24.04 -3.17
CA LEU A 133 0.29 24.67 -1.87
C LEU A 133 0.95 26.06 -2.03
N GLY A 134 1.00 26.61 -3.26
CA GLY A 134 1.73 27.81 -3.58
C GLY A 134 3.21 27.54 -3.87
N PRO A 135 4.05 28.57 -4.03
CA PRO A 135 5.47 28.40 -4.32
C PRO A 135 6.18 27.61 -3.20
N PRO A 136 6.88 26.50 -3.50
CA PRO A 136 7.66 25.78 -2.50
C PRO A 136 8.92 26.55 -2.11
N ASP A 137 9.44 26.25 -0.91
CA ASP A 137 10.69 26.83 -0.41
C ASP A 137 11.92 26.26 -1.11
N TYR A 138 11.82 25.02 -1.59
CA TYR A 138 12.89 24.34 -2.32
C TYR A 138 12.31 23.47 -3.43
N VAL A 139 12.89 23.52 -4.62
CA VAL A 139 12.45 22.73 -5.79
C VAL A 139 13.55 21.78 -6.22
N ILE A 140 13.22 20.51 -6.31
CA ILE A 140 14.04 19.47 -6.91
C ILE A 140 13.55 19.28 -8.34
N GLU A 141 14.41 19.46 -9.32
CA GLU A 141 14.13 19.17 -10.72
C GLU A 141 14.70 17.80 -11.09
N LEU A 142 13.85 16.89 -11.56
CA LEU A 142 14.30 15.59 -12.06
C LEU A 142 14.80 15.74 -13.51
N ASP A 143 15.72 14.86 -13.90
CA ASP A 143 16.15 14.78 -15.30
C ASP A 143 14.95 14.42 -16.21
N PRO A 144 14.87 15.02 -17.40
CA PRO A 144 13.78 14.73 -18.34
C PRO A 144 13.74 13.26 -18.73
N VAL A 145 12.55 12.67 -18.71
CA VAL A 145 12.30 11.30 -19.16
C VAL A 145 11.52 11.34 -20.47
N THR A 146 12.09 10.77 -21.53
CA THR A 146 11.37 10.56 -22.79
C THR A 146 10.54 9.29 -22.67
N VAL A 147 9.22 9.40 -22.94
CA VAL A 147 8.27 8.29 -22.96
C VAL A 147 7.81 8.12 -24.41
N PRO A 148 8.36 7.15 -25.17
CA PRO A 148 7.93 6.87 -26.54
C PRO A 148 6.48 6.35 -26.55
N GLY A 149 5.68 6.81 -27.49
CA GLY A 149 4.25 6.51 -27.54
C GLY A 149 3.91 5.03 -27.77
N ASP A 150 4.85 4.25 -28.32
CA ASP A 150 4.72 2.83 -28.62
C ASP A 150 5.57 1.93 -27.70
N SER A 151 6.15 2.48 -26.62
CA SER A 151 6.92 1.70 -25.65
C SER A 151 6.01 0.89 -24.72
N GLU A 152 6.61 -0.05 -24.00
CA GLU A 152 6.05 -0.61 -22.78
C GLU A 152 6.18 0.41 -21.64
N ASP A 153 5.61 0.09 -20.47
CA ASP A 153 5.76 0.90 -19.26
C ASP A 153 7.24 1.10 -18.91
N LEU A 154 7.59 2.30 -18.46
CA LEU A 154 8.95 2.67 -18.10
C LEU A 154 9.08 2.85 -16.59
N PHE A 155 10.19 2.40 -16.04
CA PHE A 155 10.50 2.46 -14.60
C PHE A 155 11.87 3.08 -14.33
N PRO A 156 12.13 4.34 -14.73
CA PRO A 156 13.43 4.97 -14.48
C PRO A 156 13.63 5.29 -13.00
N GLU A 157 14.88 5.17 -12.57
CA GLU A 157 15.36 5.57 -11.26
C GLU A 157 16.27 6.79 -11.38
N GLN A 158 16.08 7.78 -10.53
CA GLN A 158 16.90 8.98 -10.50
C GLN A 158 17.37 9.30 -9.07
N TRP A 159 18.66 9.56 -8.92
CA TRP A 159 19.23 10.02 -7.67
C TRP A 159 19.38 11.53 -7.67
N VAL A 160 18.89 12.16 -6.61
CA VAL A 160 19.07 13.59 -6.36
C VAL A 160 19.76 13.77 -5.01
N GLU A 161 20.73 14.68 -4.94
CA GLU A 161 21.38 15.10 -3.70
C GLU A 161 21.01 16.57 -3.40
N LEU A 162 20.55 16.84 -2.18
CA LEU A 162 20.22 18.19 -1.73
C LEU A 162 21.52 18.94 -1.34
N SER A 163 22.41 19.14 -2.32
CA SER A 163 23.74 19.73 -2.10
C SER A 163 23.70 21.21 -1.77
N ASP A 164 22.62 21.92 -2.17
CA ASP A 164 22.47 23.35 -1.99
C ASP A 164 21.92 23.71 -0.61
N LEU A 165 21.43 22.73 0.15
CA LEU A 165 21.03 22.95 1.53
C LEU A 165 22.28 23.13 2.40
N THR A 166 22.38 24.27 3.08
CA THR A 166 23.52 24.58 3.95
C THR A 166 23.25 24.28 5.43
N GLU A 167 22.02 24.02 5.78
CA GLU A 167 21.56 23.71 7.14
C GLU A 167 20.45 22.67 7.13
N THR A 168 20.27 21.99 8.26
CA THR A 168 19.13 21.07 8.43
C THR A 168 17.84 21.86 8.56
N ARG A 169 16.84 21.49 7.77
CA ARG A 169 15.48 22.04 7.77
C ARG A 169 14.50 20.89 8.01
N TRP A 170 13.28 21.22 8.42
CA TRP A 170 12.21 20.25 8.44
C TRP A 170 11.13 20.60 7.42
N VAL A 171 10.64 19.57 6.76
CA VAL A 171 9.67 19.65 5.67
C VAL A 171 8.29 19.35 6.24
N ARG A 172 7.37 20.34 6.14
CA ARG A 172 5.97 20.22 6.56
C ARG A 172 5.07 19.63 5.47
N ALA A 173 5.45 19.78 4.21
CA ALA A 173 4.73 19.21 3.08
C ALA A 173 5.67 18.92 1.91
N ILE A 174 5.30 17.93 1.10
CA ILE A 174 5.99 17.56 -0.14
C ILE A 174 4.94 17.50 -1.24
N GLU A 175 5.21 18.18 -2.35
CA GLU A 175 4.33 18.13 -3.51
C GLU A 175 5.10 17.69 -4.75
N LEU A 176 4.61 16.65 -5.43
CA LEU A 176 5.11 16.23 -6.74
C LEU A 176 4.29 16.93 -7.83
N LEU A 177 4.99 17.53 -8.77
CA LEU A 177 4.41 18.18 -9.93
C LEU A 177 4.95 17.51 -11.19
N PRO A 178 4.25 16.47 -11.72
CA PRO A 178 4.60 15.86 -13.00
C PRO A 178 4.61 16.88 -14.13
N GLY A 179 5.54 16.73 -15.07
CA GLY A 179 5.62 17.56 -16.26
C GLY A 179 4.51 17.22 -17.26
N ASP A 180 4.24 15.92 -17.43
CA ASP A 180 3.10 15.43 -18.21
C ASP A 180 2.30 14.38 -17.39
N ARG A 181 1.18 14.83 -16.82
CA ARG A 181 0.32 14.00 -15.97
C ARG A 181 -0.39 12.89 -16.71
N ARG A 182 -0.46 12.93 -18.04
CA ARG A 182 -1.13 11.91 -18.86
C ARG A 182 -0.35 10.61 -18.88
N VAL A 183 0.98 10.70 -18.85
CA VAL A 183 1.88 9.54 -18.90
C VAL A 183 2.40 9.14 -17.53
N THR A 184 2.28 10.01 -16.53
CA THR A 184 2.78 9.76 -15.18
C THR A 184 1.79 8.92 -14.39
N HIS A 185 2.20 7.69 -14.02
CA HIS A 185 1.36 6.75 -13.30
C HIS A 185 1.54 6.87 -11.79
N HIS A 186 2.76 6.69 -11.27
CA HIS A 186 3.10 6.95 -9.88
C HIS A 186 4.59 7.22 -9.67
N PHE A 187 4.91 7.80 -8.52
CA PHE A 187 6.26 7.99 -8.01
C PHE A 187 6.38 7.41 -6.61
N LEU A 188 7.52 6.83 -6.33
CA LEU A 188 7.96 6.49 -5.00
C LEU A 188 9.34 7.12 -4.78
N ALA A 189 9.43 8.02 -3.82
CA ALA A 189 10.69 8.63 -3.43
C ALA A 189 11.13 8.12 -2.06
N THR A 190 12.39 7.69 -1.97
CA THR A 190 13.05 7.34 -0.72
C THR A 190 14.19 8.30 -0.45
N TYR A 191 14.56 8.51 0.81
CA TYR A 191 15.64 9.43 1.15
C TYR A 191 16.59 8.85 2.20
N ASN A 192 17.80 9.40 2.26
CA ASN A 192 18.82 9.05 3.23
C ASN A 192 19.63 10.31 3.60
N GLN A 193 19.73 10.59 4.89
CA GLN A 193 20.60 11.64 5.43
C GLN A 193 22.02 11.10 5.65
N GLY A 194 22.78 10.97 4.57
CA GLY A 194 24.21 11.24 4.57
C GLY A 194 25.20 10.31 5.22
N GLU A 195 25.03 8.98 5.32
CA GLU A 195 26.21 8.11 5.34
C GLU A 195 26.56 7.71 3.90
N LYS A 196 27.75 8.15 3.44
CA LYS A 196 28.31 7.73 2.15
C LYS A 196 28.50 6.21 2.15
N GLY A 197 27.58 5.48 1.56
CA GLY A 197 27.68 4.03 1.42
C GLY A 197 26.38 3.23 1.48
N ALA A 198 25.27 3.79 1.92
CA ALA A 198 23.98 3.12 1.84
C ALA A 198 23.49 3.12 0.38
N THR A 199 23.64 2.02 -0.31
CA THR A 199 23.12 1.82 -1.67
C THR A 199 21.60 1.60 -1.59
N GLY A 200 20.82 2.40 -2.33
CA GLY A 200 19.39 2.58 -2.19
C GLY A 200 18.47 1.36 -2.34
N ARG A 201 18.94 0.22 -2.80
CA ARG A 201 18.11 -0.98 -2.93
C ARG A 201 17.83 -1.69 -1.59
N GLY A 202 18.74 -1.65 -0.63
CA GLY A 202 18.53 -2.25 0.70
C GLY A 202 17.64 -1.45 1.64
N GLN A 203 17.25 -0.22 1.31
CA GLN A 203 16.43 0.63 2.17
C GLN A 203 14.94 0.29 2.15
N PHE A 204 14.44 -0.25 1.05
CA PHE A 204 13.08 -0.78 0.97
C PHE A 204 12.85 -1.99 1.89
N GLU A 205 13.89 -2.81 2.02
CA GLU A 205 13.83 -4.04 2.80
C GLU A 205 13.93 -3.79 4.30
N THR A 206 14.44 -2.63 4.68
CA THR A 206 14.82 -2.39 6.07
C THR A 206 13.85 -1.53 6.87
N GLY A 207 12.87 -0.85 6.25
CA GLY A 207 11.84 -0.07 6.96
C GLY A 207 12.37 0.93 8.01
N ALA A 208 13.67 1.22 7.96
CA ALA A 208 14.34 1.98 9.00
C ALA A 208 14.19 3.48 8.76
N GLY A 209 13.05 4.01 9.14
CA GLY A 209 12.80 5.44 9.16
C GLY A 209 13.36 6.18 10.38
N ARG A 210 14.52 5.77 10.90
CA ARG A 210 15.15 6.47 12.02
C ARG A 210 16.33 7.30 11.56
N GLY A 211 16.38 8.56 11.99
CA GLY A 211 17.48 9.45 11.70
C GLY A 211 17.51 9.94 10.24
N GLY A 212 16.34 10.23 9.64
CA GLY A 212 16.27 10.86 8.33
C GLY A 212 16.51 9.91 7.16
N SER A 213 16.00 8.68 7.23
CA SER A 213 16.00 7.75 6.10
C SER A 213 14.66 6.99 6.01
N GLY A 214 14.30 6.52 4.81
CA GLY A 214 13.06 5.79 4.56
C GLY A 214 12.28 6.34 3.37
N ILE A 215 10.96 6.13 3.34
CA ILE A 215 10.12 6.73 2.31
C ILE A 215 10.01 8.22 2.56
N PHE A 216 10.32 8.99 1.54
CA PHE A 216 10.20 10.42 1.54
C PHE A 216 8.79 10.86 1.18
N THR A 217 8.26 10.32 0.10
CA THR A 217 6.89 10.53 -0.35
C THR A 217 6.49 9.50 -1.40
N VAL A 218 5.19 9.32 -1.57
CA VAL A 218 4.60 8.63 -2.71
C VAL A 218 3.64 9.58 -3.41
N TRP A 219 3.42 9.36 -4.70
CA TRP A 219 2.43 10.09 -5.46
C TRP A 219 1.79 9.15 -6.49
N THR A 220 0.49 9.25 -6.66
CA THR A 220 -0.25 8.63 -7.76
C THR A 220 -1.23 9.64 -8.34
N ALA A 221 -1.67 9.40 -9.57
CA ALA A 221 -2.58 10.30 -10.26
C ALA A 221 -3.85 10.58 -9.43
N GLY A 222 -4.18 11.85 -9.26
CA GLY A 222 -5.29 12.30 -8.42
C GLY A 222 -4.94 12.63 -6.97
N MET A 223 -3.79 12.18 -6.45
CA MET A 223 -3.37 12.55 -5.09
C MET A 223 -3.20 14.07 -4.92
N GLN A 224 -3.68 14.55 -3.77
CA GLN A 224 -3.46 15.90 -3.31
C GLN A 224 -2.21 15.93 -2.43
N PRO A 225 -1.44 17.04 -2.43
CA PRO A 225 -0.36 17.19 -1.46
C PRO A 225 -0.93 17.17 -0.04
N TYR A 226 -0.22 16.50 0.86
CA TYR A 226 -0.57 16.44 2.26
C TYR A 226 0.37 17.33 3.06
N GLU A 227 -0.20 18.17 3.92
CA GLU A 227 0.53 19.01 4.85
C GLU A 227 0.43 18.40 6.25
N PHE A 228 1.59 18.10 6.86
CA PHE A 228 1.62 17.60 8.22
C PHE A 228 1.08 18.65 9.21
N PRO A 229 0.46 18.19 10.30
CA PRO A 229 0.02 19.11 11.36
C PRO A 229 1.17 19.98 11.87
N GLU A 230 0.83 21.14 12.45
CA GLU A 230 1.81 22.12 12.92
C GLU A 230 2.88 21.53 13.84
N GLY A 231 4.14 21.76 13.55
CA GLY A 231 5.29 21.24 14.27
C GLY A 231 5.61 19.77 13.99
N MET A 232 4.97 19.17 12.98
CA MET A 232 5.28 17.82 12.51
C MET A 232 5.88 17.87 11.11
N GLY A 233 6.82 16.98 10.83
CA GLY A 233 7.46 16.92 9.52
C GLY A 233 8.64 15.99 9.45
N ARG A 234 9.38 16.09 8.35
CA ARG A 234 10.57 15.28 8.06
C ARG A 234 11.81 16.15 8.06
N LEU A 235 12.91 15.66 8.59
CA LEU A 235 14.20 16.35 8.52
C LEU A 235 14.85 16.13 7.15
N VAL A 236 15.41 17.19 6.59
CA VAL A 236 16.31 17.17 5.44
C VAL A 236 17.49 18.10 5.72
N GLY A 237 18.66 17.79 5.18
CA GLY A 237 19.84 18.61 5.42
C GLY A 237 20.91 18.43 4.35
N PRO A 238 22.08 19.06 4.55
CA PRO A 238 23.20 18.91 3.65
C PRO A 238 23.55 17.44 3.43
N GLY A 239 23.65 17.03 2.16
CA GLY A 239 23.97 15.64 1.80
C GLY A 239 22.79 14.67 1.86
N THR A 240 21.58 15.12 2.14
CA THR A 240 20.38 14.28 1.95
C THR A 240 20.30 13.84 0.49
N ARG A 241 20.20 12.53 0.28
CA ARG A 241 20.04 11.91 -1.04
C ARG A 241 18.64 11.33 -1.17
N ILE A 242 18.02 11.57 -2.29
CA ILE A 242 16.67 11.09 -2.62
C ILE A 242 16.79 10.20 -3.85
N LEU A 243 16.28 8.97 -3.75
CA LEU A 243 16.05 8.10 -4.90
C LEU A 243 14.58 8.20 -5.29
N VAL A 244 14.33 8.58 -6.53
CA VAL A 244 12.99 8.64 -7.10
C VAL A 244 12.82 7.51 -8.11
N ASN A 245 11.91 6.60 -7.80
CA ASN A 245 11.44 5.58 -8.72
C ASN A 245 10.16 6.09 -9.38
N SER A 246 10.17 6.17 -10.70
CA SER A 246 9.07 6.69 -11.49
C SER A 246 8.45 5.58 -12.32
N HIS A 247 7.12 5.58 -12.46
CA HIS A 247 6.41 4.71 -13.38
C HIS A 247 5.65 5.54 -14.39
N TYR A 248 5.95 5.33 -15.67
CA TYR A 248 5.30 5.98 -16.80
C TYR A 248 4.56 4.98 -17.66
N HIS A 249 3.34 5.35 -18.07
CA HIS A 249 2.52 4.59 -19.01
C HIS A 249 2.37 5.36 -20.33
N PRO A 250 2.74 4.80 -21.51
CA PRO A 250 2.66 5.51 -22.78
C PRO A 250 1.20 5.77 -23.19
N VAL A 251 0.99 6.89 -23.88
CA VAL A 251 -0.36 7.33 -24.34
C VAL A 251 -0.52 7.35 -25.85
N GLY A 252 0.34 6.64 -26.59
CA GLY A 252 0.26 6.53 -28.05
C GLY A 252 0.94 7.67 -28.82
N GLU A 253 1.58 8.61 -28.12
CA GLU A 253 2.40 9.69 -28.68
C GLU A 253 3.67 9.88 -27.85
N ASP A 254 4.76 10.30 -28.51
CA ASP A 254 6.02 10.59 -27.84
C ASP A 254 5.86 11.81 -26.93
N THR A 255 6.23 11.66 -25.66
CA THR A 255 6.18 12.74 -24.67
C THR A 255 7.50 12.88 -23.94
N VAL A 256 7.67 13.98 -23.23
CA VAL A 256 8.82 14.22 -22.34
C VAL A 256 8.31 14.73 -21.01
N ASP A 257 8.43 13.91 -19.98
CA ASP A 257 8.14 14.34 -18.62
C ASP A 257 9.31 15.13 -18.01
N ARG A 258 8.97 16.15 -17.21
CA ARG A 258 9.90 16.99 -16.44
C ARG A 258 9.32 17.20 -15.06
N THR A 259 9.30 16.13 -14.28
CA THR A 259 8.77 16.16 -12.92
C THR A 259 9.61 17.04 -12.01
N ARG A 260 8.93 17.78 -11.15
CA ARG A 260 9.52 18.57 -10.07
C ARG A 260 8.94 18.13 -8.73
N ILE A 261 9.77 18.21 -7.67
CA ILE A 261 9.34 17.94 -6.29
C ILE A 261 9.54 19.23 -5.50
N GLY A 262 8.45 19.78 -4.97
CA GLY A 262 8.46 20.95 -4.10
C GLY A 262 8.53 20.55 -2.63
N LEU A 263 9.46 21.14 -1.89
CA LEU A 263 9.57 21.00 -0.45
C LEU A 263 9.10 22.29 0.20
N TYR A 264 8.20 22.16 1.17
CA TYR A 264 7.68 23.26 1.98
C TYR A 264 8.25 23.12 3.38
N PHE A 265 9.08 24.07 3.76
CA PHE A 265 9.72 24.02 5.08
C PHE A 265 8.77 24.48 6.17
N GLY A 266 8.90 23.88 7.33
CA GLY A 266 8.18 24.33 8.50
C GLY A 266 8.88 25.50 9.17
N GLU A 267 8.08 26.33 9.84
CA GLU A 267 8.56 27.44 10.65
C GLU A 267 8.70 27.02 12.12
N GLY A 268 9.67 27.61 12.81
CA GLY A 268 9.90 27.30 14.24
C GLY A 268 10.52 25.93 14.50
N GLU A 269 10.26 25.39 15.68
CA GLU A 269 10.84 24.13 16.13
C GLU A 269 10.04 22.92 15.64
N LEU A 270 10.73 21.90 15.11
CA LEU A 270 10.14 20.59 14.86
C LEU A 270 9.84 19.92 16.19
N ARG A 271 8.56 19.68 16.48
CA ARG A 271 8.12 19.03 17.72
C ARG A 271 8.05 17.51 17.58
N LYS A 272 7.69 17.01 16.38
CA LYS A 272 7.50 15.59 16.09
C LYS A 272 8.06 15.27 14.71
N GLU A 273 9.01 14.37 14.65
CA GLU A 273 9.49 13.85 13.37
C GLU A 273 8.57 12.75 12.87
N VAL A 274 8.07 12.90 11.64
CA VAL A 274 7.26 11.87 10.97
C VAL A 274 8.17 10.82 10.36
N ALA A 275 8.05 9.59 10.84
CA ALA A 275 8.74 8.44 10.25
C ALA A 275 7.80 7.66 9.34
N THR A 276 8.28 7.30 8.14
CA THR A 276 7.63 6.27 7.34
C THR A 276 8.32 4.95 7.59
N LEU A 277 7.54 3.98 8.01
CA LEU A 277 7.97 2.64 8.35
C LEU A 277 7.35 1.65 7.38
N ALA A 278 7.97 0.48 7.23
CA ALA A 278 7.48 -0.59 6.38
C ALA A 278 7.41 -1.91 7.16
N ILE A 279 6.33 -2.62 6.98
CA ILE A 279 6.20 -4.02 7.34
C ILE A 279 6.42 -4.83 6.08
N VAL A 280 7.51 -5.58 6.04
CA VAL A 280 7.94 -6.34 4.86
C VAL A 280 7.99 -7.82 5.22
N ASN A 281 7.52 -8.68 4.31
CA ASN A 281 7.73 -10.11 4.42
C ASN A 281 8.37 -10.64 3.13
N THR A 282 9.68 -10.84 3.19
CA THR A 282 10.49 -11.30 2.05
C THR A 282 10.40 -12.81 1.81
N GLY A 283 9.74 -13.55 2.71
CA GLY A 283 9.42 -14.98 2.54
C GLY A 283 8.24 -15.25 1.61
N LEU A 284 7.77 -14.23 0.87
CA LEU A 284 6.68 -14.37 -0.08
C LEU A 284 7.00 -15.39 -1.18
N ARG A 285 6.18 -16.43 -1.25
CA ARG A 285 6.22 -17.47 -2.30
C ARG A 285 4.81 -17.89 -2.65
N ILE A 286 4.28 -17.36 -3.74
CA ILE A 286 2.92 -17.61 -4.17
C ILE A 286 2.92 -18.81 -5.12
N PRO A 287 2.22 -19.90 -4.79
CA PRO A 287 2.13 -21.07 -5.65
C PRO A 287 1.46 -20.76 -7.00
N PRO A 288 1.81 -21.50 -8.08
CA PRO A 288 1.10 -21.41 -9.34
C PRO A 288 -0.41 -21.65 -9.15
N GLY A 289 -1.23 -20.81 -9.78
CA GLY A 289 -2.67 -20.97 -9.82
C GLY A 289 -3.43 -20.67 -8.53
N ASP A 290 -2.76 -20.26 -7.45
CA ASP A 290 -3.44 -19.96 -6.17
C ASP A 290 -4.27 -18.67 -6.28
N PRO A 291 -5.61 -18.73 -6.09
CA PRO A 291 -6.49 -17.57 -6.23
C PRO A 291 -6.55 -16.67 -4.98
N ALA A 292 -5.93 -17.05 -3.86
CA ALA A 292 -6.08 -16.35 -2.59
C ALA A 292 -4.94 -16.60 -1.59
N TYR A 293 -3.72 -16.71 -2.08
CA TYR A 293 -2.53 -16.84 -1.22
C TYR A 293 -2.41 -15.65 -0.28
N SER A 294 -2.23 -15.91 1.00
CA SER A 294 -2.15 -14.85 2.01
C SER A 294 -0.98 -15.08 2.96
N ILE A 295 -0.26 -14.00 3.26
CA ILE A 295 0.74 -13.99 4.33
C ILE A 295 0.59 -12.73 5.18
N MET A 296 1.23 -12.72 6.33
CA MET A 296 1.21 -11.63 7.30
C MET A 296 2.63 -11.16 7.63
N GLY A 297 2.73 -9.88 7.98
CA GLY A 297 3.88 -9.28 8.67
C GLY A 297 3.40 -8.38 9.79
N PHE A 298 4.32 -7.89 10.64
CA PHE A 298 3.94 -6.97 11.70
C PHE A 298 5.07 -6.08 12.18
N HIS A 299 4.69 -5.00 12.88
CA HIS A 299 5.59 -4.08 13.57
C HIS A 299 5.16 -3.95 15.04
N VAL A 300 6.11 -3.89 15.97
CA VAL A 300 5.85 -3.63 17.39
C VAL A 300 6.32 -2.24 17.75
N PHE A 301 5.45 -1.48 18.40
CA PHE A 301 5.75 -0.14 18.86
C PHE A 301 6.46 -0.19 20.23
N ASP A 302 7.64 0.39 20.29
CA ASP A 302 8.42 0.46 21.52
C ASP A 302 7.92 1.53 22.49
N ASN A 303 7.36 2.61 21.94
CA ASN A 303 6.90 3.79 22.65
C ASN A 303 5.45 4.12 22.28
N ASP A 304 4.78 4.89 23.14
CA ASP A 304 3.50 5.48 22.79
C ASP A 304 3.67 6.29 21.52
N SER A 305 2.81 6.03 20.55
CA SER A 305 2.94 6.52 19.19
C SER A 305 1.58 6.91 18.61
N HIS A 306 1.58 7.63 17.49
CA HIS A 306 0.38 7.87 16.70
C HIS A 306 0.63 7.54 15.25
N LEU A 307 -0.33 6.82 14.64
CA LEU A 307 -0.32 6.54 13.20
C LEU A 307 -0.98 7.68 12.44
N LEU A 308 -0.32 8.13 11.38
CA LEU A 308 -0.72 9.28 10.57
C LEU A 308 -1.18 8.88 9.16
N ALA A 309 -0.65 7.78 8.61
CA ALA A 309 -1.02 7.29 7.29
C ALA A 309 -0.72 5.80 7.12
N PHE A 310 -1.37 5.19 6.11
CA PHE A 310 -1.12 3.83 5.64
C PHE A 310 -0.99 3.82 4.13
N SER A 311 -0.10 2.97 3.59
CA SER A 311 0.01 2.77 2.15
C SER A 311 0.29 1.30 1.84
N PRO A 312 -0.74 0.55 1.43
CA PRO A 312 -0.58 -0.81 0.92
C PRO A 312 0.24 -0.84 -0.36
N HIS A 313 1.22 -1.74 -0.44
CA HIS A 313 1.99 -1.93 -1.65
C HIS A 313 2.15 -3.42 -1.99
N MET A 314 1.68 -3.77 -3.17
CA MET A 314 1.83 -5.06 -3.86
C MET A 314 1.97 -4.77 -5.35
N HIS A 315 2.25 -5.78 -6.17
CA HIS A 315 2.27 -5.64 -7.62
C HIS A 315 0.95 -6.11 -8.26
N VAL A 316 1.01 -6.56 -9.51
CA VAL A 316 -0.16 -6.82 -10.37
C VAL A 316 -1.07 -7.95 -9.89
N ARG A 317 -0.57 -8.87 -9.06
CA ARG A 317 -1.38 -9.96 -8.48
C ARG A 317 -2.00 -9.60 -7.15
N GLY A 318 -1.66 -8.43 -6.58
CA GLY A 318 -2.22 -7.94 -5.33
C GLY A 318 -3.74 -7.90 -5.37
N LYS A 319 -4.39 -8.50 -4.35
CA LYS A 319 -5.85 -8.61 -4.26
C LYS A 319 -6.43 -7.83 -3.10
N ALA A 320 -5.82 -7.96 -1.92
CA ALA A 320 -6.30 -7.30 -0.71
C ALA A 320 -5.16 -7.07 0.28
N MET A 321 -5.27 -5.98 1.08
CA MET A 321 -4.37 -5.76 2.22
C MET A 321 -5.14 -5.16 3.39
N ARG A 322 -4.89 -5.69 4.61
CA ARG A 322 -5.54 -5.28 5.84
C ARG A 322 -4.52 -4.95 6.92
N TYR A 323 -4.76 -3.87 7.66
CA TYR A 323 -3.98 -3.44 8.80
C TYR A 323 -4.82 -3.58 10.07
N GLU A 324 -4.29 -4.27 11.06
CA GLU A 324 -4.93 -4.50 12.35
C GLU A 324 -4.01 -4.09 13.50
N LEU A 325 -4.51 -3.32 14.43
CA LEU A 325 -3.81 -2.98 15.67
C LEU A 325 -4.17 -4.01 16.75
N VAL A 326 -3.16 -4.67 17.28
CA VAL A 326 -3.27 -5.55 18.44
C VAL A 326 -2.67 -4.82 19.64
N ARG A 327 -3.51 -4.44 20.59
CA ARG A 327 -3.10 -3.71 21.79
C ARG A 327 -2.47 -4.64 22.81
N PRO A 328 -1.72 -4.13 23.82
CA PRO A 328 -1.07 -4.96 24.83
C PRO A 328 -2.03 -5.84 25.65
N ASP A 329 -3.29 -5.44 25.77
CA ASP A 329 -4.35 -6.22 26.41
C ASP A 329 -4.96 -7.31 25.52
N GLY A 330 -4.44 -7.47 24.28
CA GLY A 330 -4.92 -8.43 23.29
C GLY A 330 -6.12 -7.97 22.47
N LYS A 331 -6.65 -6.77 22.71
CA LYS A 331 -7.73 -6.22 21.88
C LYS A 331 -7.24 -5.95 20.48
N ARG A 332 -8.01 -6.42 19.48
CA ARG A 332 -7.76 -6.22 18.05
C ARG A 332 -8.72 -5.19 17.46
N GLU A 333 -8.19 -4.37 16.57
CA GLU A 333 -8.96 -3.34 15.87
C GLU A 333 -8.47 -3.27 14.42
N THR A 334 -9.36 -3.43 13.45
CA THR A 334 -9.02 -3.21 12.04
C THR A 334 -8.96 -1.72 11.79
N LEU A 335 -7.79 -1.23 11.38
CA LEU A 335 -7.53 0.18 11.12
C LEU A 335 -7.79 0.54 9.66
N LEU A 336 -7.34 -0.31 8.73
CA LEU A 336 -7.57 -0.19 7.28
C LEU A 336 -7.85 -1.57 6.71
N ASP A 337 -8.88 -1.68 5.88
CA ASP A 337 -9.14 -2.85 5.04
C ASP A 337 -9.26 -2.40 3.58
N VAL A 338 -8.41 -2.95 2.72
CA VAL A 338 -8.41 -2.70 1.27
C VAL A 338 -8.72 -4.02 0.56
N PRO A 339 -10.01 -4.43 0.50
CA PRO A 339 -10.41 -5.72 -0.08
C PRO A 339 -10.32 -5.76 -1.61
N ARG A 340 -10.13 -4.60 -2.24
CA ARG A 340 -9.99 -4.43 -3.70
C ARG A 340 -8.75 -3.60 -3.99
N TYR A 341 -7.59 -4.19 -3.71
CA TYR A 341 -6.32 -3.55 -4.06
C TYR A 341 -6.22 -3.40 -5.58
N ASN A 342 -5.68 -2.28 -6.01
CA ASN A 342 -5.41 -2.01 -7.43
C ASN A 342 -4.01 -1.45 -7.56
N TYR A 343 -3.14 -2.18 -8.24
CA TYR A 343 -1.75 -1.81 -8.51
C TYR A 343 -1.61 -0.42 -9.14
N ASN A 344 -2.58 -0.03 -9.95
CA ASN A 344 -2.58 1.26 -10.63
C ASN A 344 -2.85 2.46 -9.69
N TYR A 345 -3.36 2.22 -8.48
CA TYR A 345 -3.75 3.28 -7.54
C TYR A 345 -3.28 2.95 -6.13
N GLN A 346 -2.04 3.29 -5.85
CA GLN A 346 -1.38 3.01 -4.57
C GLN A 346 -1.50 4.23 -3.65
N TRP A 347 -2.65 4.35 -3.02
CA TRP A 347 -2.99 5.50 -2.17
C TRP A 347 -2.24 5.51 -0.84
N LEU A 348 -1.96 6.74 -0.36
CA LEU A 348 -1.81 7.02 1.06
C LEU A 348 -3.20 7.27 1.67
N TYR A 349 -3.55 6.50 2.67
CA TYR A 349 -4.79 6.62 3.43
C TYR A 349 -4.48 7.40 4.70
N TYR A 350 -4.98 8.64 4.81
CA TYR A 350 -4.80 9.51 5.97
C TYR A 350 -5.99 9.38 6.91
N PRO A 351 -5.86 8.81 8.12
CA PRO A 351 -6.94 8.83 9.10
C PRO A 351 -7.43 10.26 9.37
N ALA A 352 -8.73 10.44 9.55
CA ALA A 352 -9.30 11.75 9.85
C ALA A 352 -8.76 12.33 11.18
N GLU A 353 -8.35 11.45 12.09
CA GLU A 353 -7.65 11.76 13.33
C GLU A 353 -6.48 10.79 13.50
N ALA A 354 -5.34 11.27 14.02
CA ALA A 354 -4.20 10.41 14.31
C ALA A 354 -4.58 9.29 15.28
N ILE A 355 -4.18 8.06 14.98
CA ILE A 355 -4.58 6.88 15.76
C ILE A 355 -3.56 6.61 16.85
N ALA A 356 -3.98 6.73 18.12
CA ALA A 356 -3.13 6.47 19.27
C ALA A 356 -2.78 4.97 19.41
N VAL A 357 -1.51 4.70 19.55
CA VAL A 357 -0.92 3.36 19.66
C VAL A 357 -0.09 3.27 20.95
N PRO A 358 -0.58 2.61 21.99
CA PRO A 358 0.19 2.41 23.22
C PRO A 358 1.45 1.58 22.98
N ALA A 359 2.52 1.86 23.71
CA ALA A 359 3.74 1.07 23.74
C ALA A 359 3.43 -0.43 23.96
N GLY A 360 4.14 -1.31 23.24
CA GLY A 360 3.88 -2.75 23.24
C GLY A 360 2.75 -3.21 22.33
N SER A 361 2.05 -2.30 21.67
CA SER A 361 1.08 -2.65 20.62
C SER A 361 1.79 -3.20 19.39
N LYS A 362 1.04 -4.01 18.61
CA LYS A 362 1.53 -4.61 17.38
C LYS A 362 0.61 -4.18 16.22
N LEU A 363 1.18 -3.64 15.15
CA LEU A 363 0.48 -3.42 13.89
C LEU A 363 0.72 -4.64 13.01
N GLU A 364 -0.32 -5.41 12.76
CA GLU A 364 -0.30 -6.57 11.87
C GLU A 364 -0.84 -6.16 10.49
N VAL A 365 -0.15 -6.62 9.45
CA VAL A 365 -0.58 -6.43 8.06
C VAL A 365 -0.72 -7.79 7.41
N THR A 366 -1.90 -8.07 6.87
CA THR A 366 -2.16 -9.26 6.08
C THR A 366 -2.40 -8.85 4.63
N ALA A 367 -1.67 -9.46 3.71
CA ALA A 367 -1.86 -9.24 2.28
C ALA A 367 -2.26 -10.54 1.58
N THR A 368 -3.06 -10.41 0.53
CA THR A 368 -3.59 -11.52 -0.27
C THR A 368 -3.34 -11.25 -1.74
N TRP A 369 -2.91 -12.28 -2.47
CA TRP A 369 -2.66 -12.27 -3.91
C TRP A 369 -3.55 -13.26 -4.65
N ASP A 370 -3.77 -12.99 -5.94
CA ASP A 370 -4.46 -13.89 -6.85
C ASP A 370 -3.53 -14.23 -8.03
N ASN A 371 -2.88 -15.41 -7.95
CA ASN A 371 -2.01 -15.94 -8.99
C ASN A 371 -2.74 -16.91 -9.93
N SER A 372 -4.07 -16.85 -10.00
CA SER A 372 -4.87 -17.74 -10.84
C SER A 372 -5.09 -17.20 -12.24
N GLU A 373 -5.58 -18.07 -13.14
CA GLU A 373 -6.08 -17.69 -14.47
C GLU A 373 -7.28 -16.72 -14.42
N GLY A 374 -7.98 -16.65 -13.28
CA GLY A 374 -9.11 -15.76 -13.06
C GLY A 374 -8.71 -14.29 -12.87
N ASN A 375 -7.45 -14.00 -12.59
CA ASN A 375 -6.93 -12.65 -12.46
C ASN A 375 -6.48 -12.12 -13.84
N PRO A 376 -7.20 -11.15 -14.45
CA PRO A 376 -6.85 -10.63 -15.77
C PRO A 376 -5.54 -9.84 -15.81
N ALA A 377 -5.02 -9.40 -14.65
CA ALA A 377 -3.76 -8.69 -14.53
C ALA A 377 -2.56 -9.63 -14.34
N ASN A 378 -2.80 -10.94 -14.15
CA ASN A 378 -1.74 -11.92 -13.95
C ASN A 378 -1.08 -12.30 -15.27
N PRO A 379 0.22 -11.99 -15.49
CA PRO A 379 0.88 -12.28 -16.76
C PRO A 379 1.21 -13.77 -16.95
N ASP A 380 1.40 -14.53 -15.86
CA ASP A 380 1.71 -15.97 -15.91
C ASP A 380 1.16 -16.71 -14.68
N PRO A 381 -0.04 -17.31 -14.78
CA PRO A 381 -0.61 -18.11 -13.70
C PRO A 381 0.13 -19.41 -13.41
N GLY A 382 0.98 -19.87 -14.32
CA GLY A 382 1.76 -21.10 -14.19
C GLY A 382 3.07 -20.93 -13.42
N ALA A 383 3.49 -19.70 -13.18
CA ALA A 383 4.74 -19.42 -12.46
C ALA A 383 4.56 -19.44 -10.95
N GLU A 384 5.57 -19.93 -10.21
CA GLU A 384 5.76 -19.61 -8.80
C GLU A 384 6.26 -18.16 -8.70
N ILE A 385 5.65 -17.35 -7.85
CA ILE A 385 5.98 -15.93 -7.67
C ILE A 385 6.71 -15.73 -6.36
N VAL A 386 7.82 -15.01 -6.40
CA VAL A 386 8.67 -14.75 -5.22
C VAL A 386 8.73 -13.25 -4.91
N TYR A 387 9.28 -12.92 -3.73
CA TYR A 387 9.53 -11.53 -3.35
C TYR A 387 10.62 -10.91 -4.25
N ARG A 388 10.23 -9.92 -5.06
CA ARG A 388 11.14 -9.13 -5.92
C ARG A 388 10.56 -7.78 -6.24
N GLY A 389 11.45 -6.81 -6.52
CA GLY A 389 11.06 -5.45 -6.89
C GLY A 389 10.59 -5.25 -8.33
N ASP A 390 10.64 -6.27 -9.18
CA ASP A 390 10.13 -6.18 -10.54
C ASP A 390 8.62 -6.50 -10.60
N THR A 391 7.91 -5.91 -11.54
CA THR A 391 6.45 -6.01 -11.67
C THR A 391 5.94 -7.43 -11.96
N LEU A 392 6.77 -8.30 -12.53
CA LEU A 392 6.41 -9.68 -12.86
C LEU A 392 6.42 -10.61 -11.65
N ASN A 393 7.19 -10.26 -10.65
CA ASN A 393 7.17 -10.84 -9.30
C ASN A 393 6.30 -10.01 -8.37
N GLU A 394 6.36 -10.23 -7.06
CA GLU A 394 5.50 -9.57 -6.10
C GLU A 394 6.27 -9.03 -4.89
N MET A 395 5.69 -8.04 -4.24
CA MET A 395 6.16 -7.52 -2.96
C MET A 395 5.04 -7.58 -1.91
N PHE A 396 5.43 -7.86 -0.67
CA PHE A 396 4.63 -7.59 0.51
C PHE A 396 5.23 -6.39 1.23
N VAL A 397 4.61 -5.23 1.12
CA VAL A 397 5.03 -4.06 1.88
C VAL A 397 3.82 -3.30 2.43
N GLY A 398 3.66 -3.33 3.74
CA GLY A 398 2.68 -2.52 4.44
C GLY A 398 3.35 -1.24 4.95
N PHE A 399 3.30 -0.15 4.20
CA PHE A 399 3.82 1.14 4.66
C PHE A 399 2.87 1.81 5.63
N PHE A 400 3.43 2.52 6.60
CA PHE A 400 2.69 3.39 7.50
C PHE A 400 3.55 4.56 7.97
N GLU A 401 2.91 5.66 8.31
CA GLU A 401 3.55 6.83 8.91
C GLU A 401 3.19 6.94 10.38
N ALA A 402 4.19 7.23 11.20
CA ALA A 402 4.03 7.36 12.63
C ALA A 402 4.89 8.47 13.23
N ILE A 403 4.43 8.97 14.37
CA ILE A 403 5.20 9.82 15.29
C ILE A 403 5.26 9.14 16.65
N GLU A 404 6.33 9.37 17.41
CA GLU A 404 6.42 8.99 18.83
C GLU A 404 6.01 10.14 19.75
N ASP A 405 5.42 9.83 20.91
CA ASP A 405 4.94 10.86 21.83
C ASP A 405 6.08 11.57 22.58
N GLU A 406 7.19 10.89 22.82
CA GLU A 406 8.37 11.45 23.48
C GLU A 406 9.44 11.94 22.48
N GLY A 407 9.10 12.88 21.60
CA GLY A 407 10.10 13.61 20.80
C GLY A 407 10.61 12.90 19.54
N VAL A 408 11.75 13.38 19.06
CA VAL A 408 12.47 12.82 17.91
C VAL A 408 13.06 11.48 18.32
N TYR A 409 12.82 10.44 17.56
CA TYR A 409 13.24 9.04 17.74
C TYR A 409 14.64 8.87 18.38
N ALA A 410 14.76 9.09 19.69
CA ALA A 410 16.00 8.99 20.43
C ALA A 410 16.01 7.71 21.28
N ASN A 411 16.94 6.82 20.99
CA ASN A 411 17.23 5.56 21.67
C ASN A 411 16.28 4.37 21.35
N PRO A 412 16.51 3.67 20.25
CA PRO A 412 15.81 2.41 20.02
C PRO A 412 16.19 1.39 21.08
N ARG A 413 15.18 0.66 21.59
CA ARG A 413 15.46 -0.51 22.44
C ARG A 413 16.40 -1.47 21.72
N PRO A 414 17.31 -2.15 22.44
CA PRO A 414 18.19 -3.14 21.82
C PRO A 414 17.39 -4.14 20.98
N PRO A 415 17.87 -4.51 19.80
CA PRO A 415 17.18 -5.46 18.91
C PRO A 415 16.79 -6.78 19.59
N ILE A 416 17.61 -7.25 20.52
CA ILE A 416 17.36 -8.48 21.27
C ILE A 416 16.12 -8.37 22.18
N GLU A 417 15.84 -7.20 22.74
CA GLU A 417 14.65 -6.98 23.55
C GLU A 417 13.39 -7.00 22.69
N LYS A 418 13.44 -6.38 21.51
CA LYS A 418 12.35 -6.42 20.53
C LYS A 418 12.02 -7.83 20.10
N LEU A 419 13.05 -8.62 19.73
CA LEU A 419 12.88 -10.03 19.39
C LEU A 419 12.28 -10.83 20.54
N THR A 420 12.70 -10.55 21.76
CA THR A 420 12.19 -11.22 22.96
C THR A 420 10.69 -10.97 23.12
N ASP A 421 10.24 -9.75 22.94
CA ASP A 421 8.82 -9.40 23.08
C ASP A 421 7.97 -9.99 21.95
N LEU A 422 8.49 -10.00 20.73
CA LEU A 422 7.84 -10.64 19.60
C LEU A 422 7.61 -12.15 19.83
N LEU A 423 8.66 -12.84 20.26
CA LEU A 423 8.58 -14.28 20.50
C LEU A 423 7.65 -14.61 21.67
N ARG A 424 7.45 -13.71 22.63
CA ARG A 424 6.47 -13.90 23.73
C ARG A 424 5.02 -13.89 23.27
N ALA A 425 4.74 -13.35 22.09
CA ALA A 425 3.40 -13.44 21.50
C ALA A 425 3.04 -14.83 20.99
N HIS A 426 4.03 -15.74 20.90
CA HIS A 426 3.88 -17.13 20.48
C HIS A 426 4.01 -18.09 21.65
N PRO A 427 3.55 -19.36 21.54
CA PRO A 427 3.80 -20.37 22.55
C PRO A 427 5.29 -20.50 22.86
N THR A 428 5.66 -20.41 24.15
CA THR A 428 7.07 -20.33 24.56
C THR A 428 7.86 -21.64 24.33
N GLU A 429 7.17 -22.77 24.30
CA GLU A 429 7.70 -24.08 23.99
C GLU A 429 8.05 -24.31 22.50
N GLU A 430 7.50 -23.46 21.64
CA GLU A 430 7.74 -23.46 20.19
C GLU A 430 8.53 -22.24 19.70
N SER A 431 9.09 -21.48 20.64
CA SER A 431 9.79 -20.23 20.36
C SER A 431 11.20 -20.21 20.93
N TRP A 432 12.18 -19.79 20.14
CA TRP A 432 13.60 -19.74 20.52
C TRP A 432 14.24 -18.41 20.11
N LEU A 433 15.20 -17.96 20.90
CA LEU A 433 15.94 -16.73 20.71
C LEU A 433 17.45 -17.01 20.64
N SER A 434 18.07 -16.69 19.52
CA SER A 434 19.53 -16.67 19.34
C SER A 434 20.07 -15.25 19.52
N ALA A 435 21.05 -15.08 20.41
CA ALA A 435 21.70 -13.82 20.72
C ALA A 435 23.08 -13.65 20.05
N GLY A 436 23.30 -14.29 18.89
CA GLY A 436 24.54 -14.20 18.13
C GLY A 436 24.80 -12.83 17.49
N MET A 437 25.79 -12.74 16.59
CA MET A 437 26.11 -11.52 15.86
C MET A 437 24.91 -10.96 15.08
N LEU A 438 24.05 -11.85 14.56
CA LEU A 438 22.73 -11.52 14.03
C LEU A 438 21.70 -12.13 14.98
N PRO A 439 21.01 -11.34 15.79
CA PRO A 439 19.94 -11.85 16.63
C PRO A 439 18.83 -12.44 15.75
N LEU A 440 18.49 -13.70 15.99
CA LEU A 440 17.42 -14.42 15.30
C LEU A 440 16.39 -14.91 16.30
N GLY A 441 15.12 -14.66 16.01
CA GLY A 441 14.00 -15.28 16.70
C GLY A 441 13.41 -16.39 15.83
N PHE A 442 13.06 -17.52 16.43
CA PHE A 442 12.42 -18.65 15.75
C PHE A 442 11.08 -18.95 16.44
N TYR A 443 10.03 -18.97 15.67
CA TYR A 443 8.77 -19.61 16.03
C TYR A 443 8.53 -20.76 15.09
N LEU A 444 8.62 -21.98 15.61
CA LEU A 444 8.60 -23.23 14.83
C LEU A 444 7.51 -24.14 15.38
N PRO A 445 6.24 -23.91 15.02
CA PRO A 445 5.13 -24.74 15.47
C PRO A 445 5.21 -26.17 14.88
N ARG A 446 4.61 -27.13 15.57
CA ARG A 446 4.50 -28.51 15.08
C ARG A 446 3.52 -28.63 13.93
N GLU A 447 2.54 -27.75 13.86
CA GLU A 447 1.52 -27.67 12.82
C GLU A 447 1.29 -26.20 12.44
N GLY A 448 1.13 -25.91 11.14
CA GLY A 448 0.93 -24.55 10.62
C GLY A 448 2.23 -23.84 10.28
N ASN A 449 2.10 -22.54 9.97
CA ASN A 449 3.20 -21.72 9.51
C ASN A 449 4.05 -21.21 10.66
N GLY A 450 5.36 -21.23 10.49
CA GLY A 450 6.32 -20.67 11.42
C GLY A 450 6.92 -19.34 10.92
N TRP A 451 7.80 -18.77 11.75
CA TRP A 451 8.44 -17.49 11.47
C TRP A 451 9.91 -17.51 11.88
N ILE A 452 10.74 -16.86 11.07
CA ILE A 452 12.05 -16.40 11.50
C ILE A 452 12.03 -14.88 11.54
N TYR A 453 12.48 -14.34 12.65
CA TYR A 453 12.69 -12.91 12.85
C TYR A 453 14.19 -12.64 12.83
N ALA A 454 14.63 -11.86 11.87
CA ALA A 454 16.01 -11.43 11.76
C ALA A 454 16.12 -9.93 12.04
N VAL A 455 17.10 -9.55 12.85
CA VAL A 455 17.36 -8.13 13.12
C VAL A 455 18.72 -7.75 12.55
N ASN A 456 18.72 -6.75 11.70
CA ASN A 456 19.92 -6.13 11.16
C ASN A 456 19.90 -4.62 11.48
N GLY A 457 20.72 -4.21 12.45
CA GLY A 457 20.71 -2.83 12.94
C GLY A 457 19.37 -2.45 13.60
N ALA A 458 18.72 -1.41 13.09
CA ALA A 458 17.41 -0.95 13.56
C ALA A 458 16.24 -1.66 12.89
N THR A 459 16.52 -2.56 11.93
CA THR A 459 15.53 -3.21 11.08
C THR A 459 15.25 -4.62 11.56
N MET A 460 13.99 -5.02 11.42
CA MET A 460 13.55 -6.38 11.65
C MET A 460 12.85 -6.92 10.41
N THR A 461 13.36 -8.04 9.91
CA THR A 461 12.77 -8.77 8.79
C THR A 461 12.05 -9.99 9.34
N THR A 462 10.83 -10.20 8.90
CA THR A 462 10.04 -11.40 9.20
C THR A 462 10.06 -12.30 7.98
N ILE A 463 10.39 -13.57 8.18
CA ILE A 463 10.37 -14.59 7.14
C ILE A 463 9.33 -15.62 7.53
N THR A 464 8.30 -15.79 6.73
CA THR A 464 7.30 -16.85 6.89
C THR A 464 7.90 -18.18 6.45
N LEU A 465 7.66 -19.22 7.21
CA LEU A 465 8.16 -20.57 6.95
C LEU A 465 6.98 -21.48 6.59
N ASP A 466 6.91 -21.85 5.34
CA ASP A 466 5.83 -22.72 4.83
C ASP A 466 6.22 -24.21 4.84
N ASP A 467 7.53 -24.49 4.89
CA ASP A 467 8.07 -25.85 4.87
C ASP A 467 8.91 -26.12 6.12
N ILE A 468 8.23 -26.46 7.21
CA ILE A 468 8.84 -26.85 8.49
C ILE A 468 8.62 -28.34 8.66
N ARG A 469 9.69 -29.12 8.66
CA ARG A 469 9.64 -30.59 8.77
C ARG A 469 10.20 -31.03 10.10
N TRP A 470 9.32 -31.33 11.04
CA TRP A 470 9.70 -31.93 12.30
C TRP A 470 9.80 -33.47 12.21
N LYS A 471 10.91 -33.99 12.73
CA LYS A 471 11.09 -35.41 12.97
C LYS A 471 11.58 -35.60 14.40
N GLU A 472 10.68 -35.98 15.30
CA GLU A 472 10.93 -36.04 16.74
C GLU A 472 11.45 -34.72 17.30
N SER A 473 12.73 -34.64 17.66
CA SER A 473 13.40 -33.41 18.18
C SER A 473 14.21 -32.68 17.11
N THR A 474 14.24 -33.16 15.88
CA THR A 474 14.94 -32.48 14.76
C THR A 474 13.95 -31.72 13.89
N VAL A 475 14.38 -30.58 13.36
CA VAL A 475 13.63 -29.77 12.43
C VAL A 475 14.51 -29.40 11.24
N GLU A 476 13.95 -29.53 10.06
CA GLU A 476 14.52 -29.06 8.80
C GLU A 476 13.60 -27.97 8.24
N ILE A 477 14.17 -26.85 7.84
CA ILE A 477 13.46 -25.68 7.34
C ILE A 477 14.10 -25.27 6.03
N HIS A 478 13.29 -25.18 4.98
CA HIS A 478 13.69 -24.59 3.71
C HIS A 478 13.10 -23.21 3.59
N THR A 479 13.94 -22.21 3.35
CA THR A 479 13.51 -20.82 3.20
C THR A 479 14.45 -20.05 2.30
N THR A 480 14.06 -18.85 1.90
CA THR A 480 14.91 -17.94 1.14
C THR A 480 15.17 -16.70 1.98
N PHE A 481 16.43 -16.49 2.37
CA PHE A 481 16.82 -15.24 3.02
C PHE A 481 16.98 -14.14 1.97
N PRO A 482 16.46 -12.93 2.24
CA PRO A 482 16.63 -11.81 1.33
C PRO A 482 18.09 -11.40 1.24
N THR A 483 18.55 -11.12 0.02
CA THR A 483 19.84 -10.50 -0.25
C THR A 483 19.65 -9.19 -0.98
N ALA A 484 20.66 -8.33 -0.95
CA ALA A 484 20.63 -7.08 -1.71
C ALA A 484 20.50 -7.31 -3.24
N ASP A 485 20.88 -8.49 -3.70
CA ASP A 485 20.75 -8.93 -5.10
C ASP A 485 19.45 -9.74 -5.21
N ALA A 486 18.42 -9.21 -5.77
CA ALA A 486 17.05 -9.68 -5.92
C ALA A 486 16.76 -11.22 -5.96
N ASP A 487 17.76 -12.06 -6.07
CA ASP A 487 17.62 -13.52 -6.17
C ASP A 487 17.38 -14.23 -4.84
N GLY A 488 17.63 -13.56 -3.71
CA GLY A 488 17.59 -14.19 -2.39
C GLY A 488 18.59 -15.35 -2.28
N LEU A 489 18.94 -15.72 -1.07
CA LEU A 489 19.78 -16.90 -0.82
C LEU A 489 18.89 -18.04 -0.37
N SER A 490 18.77 -19.08 -1.21
CA SER A 490 18.19 -20.34 -0.77
C SER A 490 18.92 -20.81 0.48
N THR A 491 18.17 -21.10 1.52
CA THR A 491 18.73 -21.38 2.85
C THR A 491 18.04 -22.61 3.42
N VAL A 492 18.83 -23.55 3.88
CA VAL A 492 18.37 -24.70 4.63
C VAL A 492 18.82 -24.55 6.07
N ILE A 493 17.92 -24.71 7.01
CA ILE A 493 18.22 -24.72 8.43
C ILE A 493 17.98 -26.11 8.96
N GLU A 494 19.04 -26.75 9.43
CA GLU A 494 18.97 -28.03 10.12
C GLU A 494 19.20 -27.80 11.62
N ALA A 495 18.24 -28.13 12.44
CA ALA A 495 18.36 -27.93 13.87
C ALA A 495 17.73 -29.08 14.67
N ARG A 496 18.09 -29.14 15.95
CA ARG A 496 17.51 -30.09 16.90
C ARG A 496 17.29 -29.43 18.25
N VAL A 497 16.27 -29.86 18.94
CA VAL A 497 16.06 -29.51 20.34
C VAL A 497 16.86 -30.46 21.20
N ASP A 498 17.81 -29.91 21.97
CA ASP A 498 18.66 -30.73 22.87
C ASP A 498 17.97 -31.07 24.19
N GLY A 499 18.67 -31.83 25.07
CA GLY A 499 18.16 -32.23 26.37
C GLY A 499 17.89 -31.08 27.36
N GLN A 500 18.30 -29.84 27.02
CA GLN A 500 18.04 -28.62 27.78
C GLN A 500 16.93 -27.77 27.13
N GLY A 501 16.30 -28.26 26.07
CA GLY A 501 15.29 -27.54 25.31
C GLY A 501 15.86 -26.46 24.36
N GLN A 502 17.18 -26.39 24.19
CA GLN A 502 17.81 -25.42 23.30
C GLN A 502 17.74 -25.89 21.86
N LEU A 503 17.46 -24.98 20.93
CA LEU A 503 17.53 -25.22 19.50
C LEU A 503 18.97 -25.03 19.02
N VAL A 504 19.61 -26.13 18.64
CA VAL A 504 21.02 -26.17 18.19
C VAL A 504 21.03 -26.60 16.75
N GLY A 505 21.66 -25.81 15.88
CA GLY A 505 21.64 -26.12 14.47
C GLY A 505 22.65 -25.37 13.64
N THR A 506 22.50 -25.52 12.34
CA THR A 506 23.32 -24.84 11.33
C THR A 506 22.40 -24.23 10.28
N VAL A 507 22.69 -23.00 9.91
CA VAL A 507 22.09 -22.33 8.77
C VAL A 507 23.02 -22.51 7.58
N HIS A 508 22.52 -23.10 6.51
CA HIS A 508 23.24 -23.35 5.27
C HIS A 508 22.76 -22.33 4.22
N TYR A 509 23.55 -21.30 3.98
CA TYR A 509 23.24 -20.27 2.98
C TYR A 509 23.80 -20.67 1.61
N GLY A 510 23.04 -20.41 0.55
CA GLY A 510 23.50 -20.60 -0.82
C GLY A 510 23.45 -22.03 -1.33
N VAL A 511 22.59 -22.88 -0.74
CA VAL A 511 22.28 -24.20 -1.28
C VAL A 511 21.41 -23.99 -2.52
N LEU A 512 22.06 -23.79 -3.67
CA LEU A 512 21.40 -23.88 -4.97
C LEU A 512 21.44 -25.36 -5.40
N GLU A 513 20.32 -25.85 -5.91
CA GLU A 513 20.27 -27.13 -6.60
C GLU A 513 21.37 -27.22 -7.67
N GLU A 514 21.90 -28.40 -7.88
CA GLU A 514 23.07 -28.79 -8.68
C GLU A 514 23.07 -28.34 -10.15
N GLN A 515 22.99 -27.07 -10.49
CA GLN A 515 23.07 -26.64 -11.90
C GLN A 515 23.99 -25.45 -12.23
N ALA A 516 24.76 -24.90 -11.32
CA ALA A 516 25.77 -23.89 -11.72
C ALA A 516 26.98 -23.90 -10.77
N GLY A 517 28.16 -24.01 -11.34
CA GLY A 517 29.42 -24.21 -10.71
C GLY A 517 29.75 -23.34 -9.49
N GLU A 518 30.43 -23.99 -8.54
CA GLU A 518 31.14 -23.47 -7.36
C GLU A 518 30.63 -22.14 -6.73
N GLN A 519 29.42 -22.13 -6.14
CA GLN A 519 29.15 -21.24 -5.03
C GLN A 519 29.41 -21.99 -3.71
N LYS A 520 30.36 -21.49 -2.94
CA LYS A 520 30.63 -22.03 -1.60
C LYS A 520 29.45 -21.73 -0.69
N ALA A 521 28.68 -22.74 -0.33
CA ALA A 521 27.68 -22.63 0.71
C ALA A 521 28.35 -22.15 2.02
N MET A 522 27.79 -21.13 2.65
CA MET A 522 28.25 -20.66 3.96
C MET A 522 27.46 -21.39 5.03
N HIS A 523 28.18 -21.98 6.00
CA HIS A 523 27.57 -22.75 7.10
C HIS A 523 27.77 -21.97 8.40
N LEU A 524 26.69 -21.51 9.00
CA LEU A 524 26.72 -20.76 10.25
C LEU A 524 26.03 -21.57 11.36
N PRO A 525 26.79 -22.10 12.34
CA PRO A 525 26.21 -22.74 13.49
C PRO A 525 25.50 -21.71 14.37
N PHE A 526 24.39 -22.11 14.98
CA PHE A 526 23.67 -21.28 15.94
C PHE A 526 23.21 -22.08 17.17
N LEU A 527 23.01 -21.34 18.26
CA LEU A 527 22.39 -21.81 19.48
C LEU A 527 21.28 -20.84 19.87
N ALA A 528 20.06 -21.29 19.96
CA ALA A 528 18.93 -20.48 20.40
C ALA A 528 18.32 -21.05 21.70
N LYS A 529 18.08 -20.17 22.67
CA LYS A 529 17.47 -20.53 23.97
C LYS A 529 15.95 -20.54 23.85
N PRO A 530 15.26 -21.53 24.45
CA PRO A 530 13.80 -21.51 24.47
C PRO A 530 13.29 -20.29 25.24
N MET A 531 12.19 -19.71 24.77
CA MET A 531 11.58 -18.54 25.39
C MET A 531 11.09 -18.78 26.82
N SER A 532 10.82 -20.03 27.17
CA SER A 532 10.47 -20.46 28.54
C SER A 532 11.54 -20.15 29.59
N VAL A 533 12.83 -20.00 29.19
CA VAL A 533 13.95 -19.68 30.09
C VAL A 533 14.51 -18.27 29.89
N VAL A 534 14.00 -17.51 28.91
CA VAL A 534 14.42 -16.12 28.68
C VAL A 534 13.75 -15.24 29.73
N ALA A 535 14.53 -14.65 30.62
CA ALA A 535 14.02 -13.75 31.65
C ALA A 535 13.25 -12.56 31.01
N PRO A 536 12.13 -12.09 31.62
CA PRO A 536 11.51 -10.84 31.22
C PRO A 536 12.51 -9.70 31.31
N PRO A 537 12.43 -8.67 30.44
CA PRO A 537 13.26 -7.47 30.60
C PRO A 537 13.05 -6.91 32.01
N ALA A 538 14.14 -6.46 32.62
CA ALA A 538 14.04 -5.78 33.90
C ALA A 538 13.08 -4.60 33.68
N THR A 539 11.94 -4.61 34.36
CA THR A 539 11.06 -3.44 34.41
C THR A 539 11.94 -2.26 34.84
N ALA A 540 12.09 -1.27 33.95
CA ALA A 540 12.74 -0.03 34.30
C ALA A 540 12.01 0.48 35.54
N GLY A 541 12.69 0.39 36.68
CA GLY A 541 12.12 0.72 37.97
C GLY A 541 11.58 2.12 37.89
N ALA A 542 10.32 2.28 38.28
CA ALA A 542 9.76 3.56 38.69
C ALA A 542 10.66 4.10 39.83
N GLY A 543 11.70 4.84 39.44
CA GLY A 543 12.66 5.49 40.27
C GLY A 543 12.43 6.99 40.23
N ARG A 544 11.60 7.44 41.17
CA ARG A 544 11.46 8.76 41.84
C ARG A 544 11.85 10.00 41.01
#